data_69f9dcad095ddc00a17442045ac4c72e
#
_entry.id   69f9dcad095ddc00a17442045ac4c72e
#
_cell.length_a   1.000
_cell.length_b   1.000
_cell.length_c   1.000
_cell.angle_alpha   90.00
_cell.angle_beta   90.00
_cell.angle_gamma   90.00
#
_symmetry.space_group_name_H-M   'P 1'
#
loop_
_entity.id
_entity.type
_entity.pdbx_description
1 polymer ?
#
loop_
_entity_poly.entity_id
_entity_poly.type
_entity_poly.pdbx_seq_one_letter_code
_entity_poly.pdbx_strand_id
1 'polypeptide(L)'
;VGAGFLATGAAATDDKVDEAALPFDRRRHGTLLGMGACALVVESEDAVGERGMRGIVELLSSETANSAFHGTRLDVSHICDVMDRLVTGAERRFGINRYSMAPQLAFISHETYTPARGGSAAAEVFALRNTFGAAADEIVVCNTKGFTGHPMGAGVEDVIAVKILEYGIVPPVPNYKEVDPDLGTLNLSRGGRYPVQYALHLAAGFGSQISMTLLRRIPGGHD
;
A
#
# COMPACT_ATOMS: atom_id res chain seq x y z
N VAL A 1 -19.66 6.42 -11.56
CA VAL A 1 -18.85 5.49 -10.74
C VAL A 1 -19.64 5.09 -9.52
N GLY A 2 -20.08 6.02 -8.64
CA GLY A 2 -20.79 5.70 -7.39
C GLY A 2 -22.03 4.82 -7.55
N ALA A 3 -22.90 5.11 -8.52
CA ALA A 3 -24.09 4.30 -8.79
C ALA A 3 -23.75 2.84 -9.16
N GLY A 4 -22.63 2.61 -9.87
CA GLY A 4 -22.17 1.26 -10.19
C GLY A 4 -21.73 0.47 -8.96
N PHE A 5 -20.99 1.11 -8.04
CA PHE A 5 -20.57 0.48 -6.79
C PHE A 5 -21.75 0.15 -5.88
N LEU A 6 -22.75 1.03 -5.81
CA LEU A 6 -23.99 0.76 -5.08
C LEU A 6 -24.76 -0.41 -5.69
N ALA A 7 -24.92 -0.40 -7.03
CA ALA A 7 -25.67 -1.43 -7.75
C ALA A 7 -25.04 -2.81 -7.66
N THR A 8 -23.71 -2.89 -7.53
CA THR A 8 -22.97 -4.18 -7.38
C THR A 8 -22.83 -4.62 -5.92
N GLY A 9 -23.31 -3.84 -4.95
CA GLY A 9 -23.13 -4.12 -3.53
C GLY A 9 -21.67 -3.98 -3.04
N ALA A 10 -20.80 -3.33 -3.82
CA ALA A 10 -19.40 -3.13 -3.43
C ALA A 10 -19.20 -1.91 -2.53
N ALA A 11 -20.13 -0.95 -2.53
CA ALA A 11 -20.08 0.22 -1.66
C ALA A 11 -20.69 -0.06 -0.28
N ALA A 12 -20.06 0.45 0.77
CA ALA A 12 -20.68 0.55 2.09
C ALA A 12 -21.78 1.64 2.07
N THR A 13 -22.89 1.36 2.76
CA THR A 13 -24.07 2.23 2.81
C THR A 13 -24.38 2.73 4.22
N ASP A 14 -23.48 2.50 5.17
CA ASP A 14 -23.62 2.91 6.56
C ASP A 14 -23.58 4.45 6.66
N ASP A 15 -24.33 4.97 7.61
CA ASP A 15 -24.39 6.41 7.91
C ASP A 15 -23.25 6.87 8.84
N LYS A 16 -22.46 5.92 9.38
CA LYS A 16 -21.32 6.17 10.25
C LYS A 16 -20.04 5.69 9.63
N VAL A 17 -19.10 6.60 9.39
CA VAL A 17 -17.82 6.31 8.72
C VAL A 17 -16.99 5.31 9.52
N ASP A 18 -17.01 5.35 10.84
CA ASP A 18 -16.28 4.43 11.71
C ASP A 18 -16.83 3.01 11.73
N GLU A 19 -18.02 2.79 11.18
CA GLU A 19 -18.61 1.46 10.95
C GLU A 19 -18.58 1.06 9.47
N ALA A 20 -18.25 1.95 8.56
CA ALA A 20 -18.20 1.73 7.12
C ALA A 20 -16.78 1.54 6.59
N ALA A 21 -15.83 2.38 7.01
CA ALA A 21 -14.44 2.37 6.55
C ALA A 21 -13.58 1.45 7.43
N LEU A 22 -13.59 0.15 7.15
CA LEU A 22 -13.08 -0.92 8.01
C LEU A 22 -11.89 -1.71 7.40
N PRO A 23 -10.77 -1.07 7.01
CA PRO A 23 -9.65 -1.81 6.41
C PRO A 23 -9.09 -2.85 7.40
N PHE A 24 -8.88 -4.09 6.89
CA PHE A 24 -8.41 -5.27 7.62
C PHE A 24 -9.31 -5.77 8.77
N ASP A 25 -10.37 -5.05 9.11
CA ASP A 25 -11.30 -5.45 10.16
C ASP A 25 -12.19 -6.63 9.69
N ARG A 26 -12.51 -7.56 10.59
CA ARG A 26 -13.39 -8.70 10.28
C ARG A 26 -14.76 -8.28 9.78
N ARG A 27 -15.25 -7.12 10.21
CA ARG A 27 -16.57 -6.58 9.86
C ARG A 27 -16.61 -5.87 8.52
N ARG A 28 -15.48 -5.77 7.77
CA ARG A 28 -15.45 -5.09 6.47
C ARG A 28 -16.51 -5.64 5.53
N HIS A 29 -17.24 -4.78 4.87
CA HIS A 29 -18.42 -5.16 4.08
C HIS A 29 -18.69 -4.30 2.85
N GLY A 30 -17.86 -3.31 2.57
CA GLY A 30 -17.97 -2.47 1.39
C GLY A 30 -17.05 -1.27 1.41
N THR A 31 -16.73 -0.75 0.25
CA THR A 31 -15.81 0.39 0.12
C THR A 31 -16.55 1.73 0.17
N LEU A 32 -15.86 2.76 0.65
CA LEU A 32 -16.26 4.15 0.49
C LEU A 32 -15.49 4.76 -0.70
N LEU A 33 -16.20 5.49 -1.54
CA LEU A 33 -15.57 6.26 -2.60
C LEU A 33 -14.99 7.54 -2.02
N GLY A 34 -13.74 7.83 -2.40
CA GLY A 34 -13.06 9.07 -2.06
C GLY A 34 -12.89 9.97 -3.28
N MET A 35 -12.35 11.15 -3.04
CA MET A 35 -11.99 12.09 -4.08
C MET A 35 -10.72 12.84 -3.66
N GLY A 36 -9.79 12.98 -4.57
CA GLY A 36 -8.55 13.70 -4.32
C GLY A 36 -7.69 13.83 -5.57
N ALA A 37 -6.73 14.73 -5.52
CA ALA A 37 -5.68 14.87 -6.53
C ALA A 37 -4.36 15.19 -5.85
N CYS A 38 -3.28 14.69 -6.41
CA CYS A 38 -1.92 14.94 -5.95
C CYS A 38 -0.95 14.87 -7.11
N ALA A 39 0.27 15.27 -6.88
CA ALA A 39 1.36 15.14 -7.84
C ALA A 39 2.69 14.85 -7.11
N LEU A 40 3.56 14.10 -7.77
CA LEU A 40 4.95 13.89 -7.41
C LEU A 40 5.83 14.45 -8.52
N VAL A 41 6.90 15.13 -8.15
CA VAL A 41 7.97 15.53 -9.07
C VAL A 41 9.05 14.45 -9.00
N VAL A 42 9.29 13.78 -10.12
CA VAL A 42 10.31 12.74 -10.26
C VAL A 42 11.40 13.26 -11.16
N GLU A 43 12.64 13.23 -10.69
CA GLU A 43 13.79 13.76 -11.40
C GLU A 43 14.97 12.79 -11.29
N SER A 44 15.91 12.89 -12.23
CA SER A 44 17.20 12.20 -12.10
C SER A 44 18.06 12.87 -11.02
N GLU A 45 18.98 12.10 -10.43
CA GLU A 45 19.93 12.60 -9.45
C GLU A 45 20.73 13.78 -9.99
N ASP A 46 21.17 13.70 -11.27
CA ASP A 46 21.90 14.78 -11.93
C ASP A 46 21.08 16.08 -11.98
N ALA A 47 19.80 16.01 -12.42
CA ALA A 47 18.93 17.19 -12.51
C ALA A 47 18.66 17.83 -11.13
N VAL A 48 18.50 17.03 -10.10
CA VAL A 48 18.36 17.51 -8.71
C VAL A 48 19.63 18.21 -8.27
N GLY A 49 20.81 17.61 -8.54
CA GLY A 49 22.13 18.15 -8.21
C GLY A 49 22.42 19.47 -8.93
N GLU A 50 22.15 19.58 -10.24
CA GLU A 50 22.34 20.79 -11.04
C GLU A 50 21.54 22.00 -10.48
N ARG A 51 20.39 21.73 -9.89
CA ARG A 51 19.55 22.77 -9.26
C ARG A 51 19.90 23.06 -7.82
N GLY A 52 20.93 22.41 -7.26
CA GLY A 52 21.29 22.54 -5.85
C GLY A 52 20.18 22.08 -4.90
N MET A 53 19.29 21.20 -5.36
CA MET A 53 18.20 20.65 -4.58
C MET A 53 18.56 19.28 -4.01
N ARG A 54 17.70 18.77 -3.17
CA ARG A 54 17.82 17.44 -2.60
C ARG A 54 16.53 16.69 -2.74
N GLY A 55 16.61 15.41 -3.11
CA GLY A 55 15.47 14.52 -3.11
C GLY A 55 15.00 14.16 -1.70
N ILE A 56 13.73 13.88 -1.54
CA ILE A 56 13.13 13.40 -0.28
C ILE A 56 13.31 11.89 -0.18
N VAL A 57 13.00 11.20 -1.27
CA VAL A 57 13.08 9.73 -1.40
C VAL A 57 13.69 9.35 -2.73
N GLU A 58 14.20 8.13 -2.79
CA GLU A 58 14.67 7.51 -4.02
C GLU A 58 13.69 6.42 -4.45
N LEU A 59 13.32 6.40 -5.72
CA LEU A 59 12.54 5.31 -6.31
C LEU A 59 13.49 4.17 -6.68
N LEU A 60 13.45 3.09 -5.90
CA LEU A 60 14.31 1.92 -6.10
C LEU A 60 13.80 1.01 -7.21
N SER A 61 12.48 0.80 -7.27
CA SER A 61 11.85 -0.08 -8.24
C SER A 61 10.39 0.29 -8.43
N SER A 62 9.85 0.04 -9.61
CA SER A 62 8.43 0.12 -9.92
C SER A 62 8.03 -1.00 -10.87
N GLU A 63 6.85 -1.57 -10.64
CA GLU A 63 6.25 -2.60 -11.48
C GLU A 63 4.82 -2.24 -11.82
N THR A 64 4.45 -2.40 -13.08
CA THR A 64 3.07 -2.27 -13.56
C THR A 64 2.74 -3.51 -14.39
N ALA A 65 1.64 -4.16 -14.06
CA ALA A 65 1.24 -5.40 -14.71
C ALA A 65 -0.28 -5.55 -14.76
N ASN A 66 -0.76 -6.43 -15.65
CA ASN A 66 -2.16 -6.78 -15.77
C ASN A 66 -2.27 -8.25 -16.17
N SER A 67 -3.00 -9.07 -15.40
CA SER A 67 -3.24 -10.47 -15.75
C SER A 67 -4.56 -10.67 -16.51
N ALA A 68 -5.44 -9.67 -16.55
CA ALA A 68 -6.79 -9.77 -17.10
C ALA A 68 -7.61 -10.96 -16.53
N PHE A 69 -7.28 -11.39 -15.29
CA PHE A 69 -7.81 -12.60 -14.66
C PHE A 69 -9.33 -12.55 -14.48
N HIS A 70 -9.86 -11.44 -13.97
CA HIS A 70 -11.28 -11.26 -13.70
C HIS A 70 -11.63 -9.77 -13.60
N GLY A 71 -12.90 -9.41 -13.90
CA GLY A 71 -13.34 -8.01 -13.84
C GLY A 71 -13.14 -7.33 -12.48
N THR A 72 -13.41 -8.04 -11.39
CA THR A 72 -13.38 -7.47 -10.02
C THR A 72 -12.50 -8.22 -9.03
N ARG A 73 -12.13 -9.49 -9.30
CA ARG A 73 -11.28 -10.29 -8.41
C ARG A 73 -9.80 -10.10 -8.76
N LEU A 74 -8.95 -10.06 -7.74
CA LEU A 74 -7.51 -10.02 -7.88
C LEU A 74 -6.95 -11.42 -8.17
N ASP A 75 -5.94 -11.47 -9.02
CA ASP A 75 -5.12 -12.65 -9.27
C ASP A 75 -3.99 -12.70 -8.24
N VAL A 76 -4.20 -13.50 -7.20
CA VAL A 76 -3.26 -13.57 -6.06
C VAL A 76 -1.87 -14.04 -6.50
N SER A 77 -1.80 -15.06 -7.37
CA SER A 77 -0.52 -15.57 -7.88
C SER A 77 0.24 -14.50 -8.63
N HIS A 78 -0.46 -13.76 -9.49
CA HIS A 78 0.12 -12.67 -10.25
C HIS A 78 0.63 -11.52 -9.34
N ILE A 79 -0.11 -11.18 -8.27
CA ILE A 79 0.34 -10.18 -7.29
C ILE A 79 1.64 -10.63 -6.62
N CYS A 80 1.76 -11.91 -6.23
CA CYS A 80 2.99 -12.47 -5.67
C CYS A 80 4.16 -12.32 -6.64
N ASP A 81 3.98 -12.70 -7.91
CA ASP A 81 5.01 -12.61 -8.93
C ASP A 81 5.45 -11.17 -9.18
N VAL A 82 4.51 -10.22 -9.21
CA VAL A 82 4.81 -8.78 -9.37
C VAL A 82 5.58 -8.25 -8.18
N MET A 83 5.16 -8.56 -6.96
CA MET A 83 5.84 -8.12 -5.74
C MET A 83 7.25 -8.71 -5.64
N ASP A 84 7.42 -9.99 -5.95
CA ASP A 84 8.75 -10.61 -5.94
C ASP A 84 9.67 -9.99 -6.99
N ARG A 85 9.20 -9.72 -8.21
CA ARG A 85 9.99 -9.02 -9.23
C ARG A 85 10.40 -7.62 -8.80
N LEU A 86 9.47 -6.85 -8.20
CA LEU A 86 9.75 -5.51 -7.67
C LEU A 86 10.90 -5.55 -6.67
N VAL A 87 10.80 -6.41 -5.68
CA VAL A 87 11.79 -6.52 -4.59
C VAL A 87 13.11 -7.08 -5.12
N THR A 88 13.07 -8.14 -5.93
CA THR A 88 14.28 -8.73 -6.54
C THR A 88 15.01 -7.74 -7.44
N GLY A 89 14.27 -6.91 -8.18
CA GLY A 89 14.84 -5.84 -9.00
C GLY A 89 15.63 -4.83 -8.17
N ALA A 90 15.06 -4.41 -7.05
CA ALA A 90 15.71 -3.49 -6.12
C ALA A 90 16.92 -4.14 -5.41
N GLU A 91 16.81 -5.40 -4.97
CA GLU A 91 17.93 -6.15 -4.37
C GLU A 91 19.14 -6.22 -5.30
N ARG A 92 18.91 -6.58 -6.57
CA ARG A 92 19.98 -6.69 -7.58
C ARG A 92 20.65 -5.36 -7.90
N ARG A 93 19.86 -4.29 -7.99
CA ARG A 93 20.34 -2.98 -8.41
C ARG A 93 21.07 -2.23 -7.30
N PHE A 94 20.60 -2.35 -6.07
CA PHE A 94 21.06 -1.54 -4.93
C PHE A 94 21.77 -2.34 -3.85
N GLY A 95 21.93 -3.65 -4.01
CA GLY A 95 22.60 -4.50 -3.03
C GLY A 95 21.86 -4.58 -1.67
N ILE A 96 20.55 -4.32 -1.65
CA ILE A 96 19.73 -4.46 -0.45
C ILE A 96 19.28 -5.91 -0.28
N ASN A 97 18.84 -6.25 0.95
CA ASN A 97 18.30 -7.57 1.24
C ASN A 97 16.91 -7.42 1.85
N ARG A 98 15.91 -8.14 1.31
CA ARG A 98 14.50 -8.06 1.72
C ARG A 98 14.28 -8.35 3.19
N TYR A 99 15.01 -9.30 3.75
CA TYR A 99 14.84 -9.68 5.17
C TYR A 99 15.41 -8.64 6.13
N SER A 100 16.50 -7.95 5.75
CA SER A 100 17.03 -6.82 6.51
C SER A 100 16.21 -5.53 6.31
N MET A 101 15.50 -5.43 5.19
CA MET A 101 14.62 -4.31 4.87
C MET A 101 13.31 -4.39 5.63
N ALA A 102 12.74 -5.58 5.82
CA ALA A 102 11.41 -5.80 6.37
C ALA A 102 11.13 -5.08 7.70
N PRO A 103 12.02 -5.09 8.72
CA PRO A 103 11.79 -4.36 9.97
C PRO A 103 11.73 -2.85 9.84
N GLN A 104 12.18 -2.31 8.70
CA GLN A 104 12.24 -0.89 8.39
C GLN A 104 11.32 -0.51 7.23
N LEU A 105 10.41 -1.41 6.85
CA LEU A 105 9.51 -1.25 5.71
C LEU A 105 8.11 -0.89 6.17
N ALA A 106 7.57 0.21 5.63
CA ALA A 106 6.15 0.51 5.67
C ALA A 106 5.48 -0.05 4.41
N PHE A 107 4.45 -0.84 4.57
CA PHE A 107 3.59 -1.30 3.49
C PHE A 107 2.34 -0.43 3.42
N ILE A 108 2.19 0.29 2.32
CA ILE A 108 1.02 1.13 2.04
C ILE A 108 0.04 0.28 1.24
N SER A 109 -1.02 -0.11 1.92
CA SER A 109 -1.97 -1.11 1.46
C SER A 109 -2.98 -0.55 0.47
N HIS A 110 -3.33 -1.35 -0.53
CA HIS A 110 -4.49 -1.12 -1.40
C HIS A 110 -5.82 -1.46 -0.74
N GLU A 111 -5.85 -2.17 0.38
CA GLU A 111 -7.08 -2.69 0.99
C GLU A 111 -8.24 -1.70 0.93
N THR A 112 -9.37 -2.15 0.36
CA THR A 112 -10.57 -1.37 0.09
C THR A 112 -11.78 -1.77 0.94
N TYR A 113 -11.54 -2.52 1.98
CA TYR A 113 -12.51 -3.04 2.97
C TYR A 113 -13.78 -3.65 2.36
N THR A 114 -13.63 -4.23 1.18
CA THR A 114 -14.65 -5.07 0.52
C THR A 114 -14.76 -6.43 1.21
N PRO A 115 -15.91 -7.14 1.09
CA PRO A 115 -16.11 -8.43 1.76
C PRO A 115 -15.03 -9.47 1.46
N ALA A 116 -14.72 -10.29 2.45
CA ALA A 116 -13.55 -11.14 2.54
C ALA A 116 -13.30 -12.15 1.40
N ARG A 117 -14.35 -12.63 0.73
CA ARG A 117 -14.20 -13.62 -0.35
C ARG A 117 -13.63 -12.98 -1.62
N GLY A 118 -12.30 -13.04 -1.77
CA GLY A 118 -11.56 -12.48 -2.89
C GLY A 118 -11.22 -11.00 -2.71
N GLY A 119 -11.28 -10.48 -1.48
CA GLY A 119 -10.90 -9.11 -1.15
C GLY A 119 -9.39 -8.86 -1.22
N SER A 120 -9.01 -7.59 -1.28
CA SER A 120 -7.62 -7.16 -1.40
C SER A 120 -6.77 -7.50 -0.17
N ALA A 121 -7.33 -7.45 1.05
CA ALA A 121 -6.61 -7.76 2.28
C ALA A 121 -5.91 -9.13 2.24
N ALA A 122 -6.64 -10.19 1.91
CA ALA A 122 -6.07 -11.54 1.85
C ALA A 122 -4.99 -11.66 0.76
N ALA A 123 -5.23 -11.06 -0.40
CA ALA A 123 -4.28 -11.07 -1.52
C ALA A 123 -2.96 -10.36 -1.18
N GLU A 124 -3.04 -9.20 -0.55
CA GLU A 124 -1.88 -8.42 -0.12
C GLU A 124 -1.07 -9.14 0.96
N VAL A 125 -1.73 -9.63 1.99
CA VAL A 125 -1.08 -10.38 3.08
C VAL A 125 -0.40 -11.64 2.55
N PHE A 126 -1.04 -12.35 1.62
CA PHE A 126 -0.44 -13.52 1.01
C PHE A 126 0.80 -13.15 0.20
N ALA A 127 0.75 -12.07 -0.58
CA ALA A 127 1.90 -11.60 -1.36
C ALA A 127 3.07 -11.15 -0.47
N LEU A 128 2.81 -10.44 0.63
CA LEU A 128 3.84 -10.08 1.61
C LEU A 128 4.52 -11.32 2.20
N ARG A 129 3.75 -12.30 2.64
CA ARG A 129 4.29 -13.55 3.21
C ARG A 129 5.05 -14.37 2.18
N ASN A 130 4.57 -14.42 0.94
CA ASN A 130 5.27 -15.11 -0.14
C ASN A 130 6.62 -14.47 -0.47
N THR A 131 6.69 -13.13 -0.44
CA THR A 131 7.89 -12.38 -0.81
C THR A 131 8.90 -12.29 0.33
N PHE A 132 8.44 -12.08 1.58
CA PHE A 132 9.31 -11.79 2.73
C PHE A 132 9.41 -12.95 3.73
N GLY A 133 8.65 -14.05 3.53
CA GLY A 133 8.62 -15.17 4.46
C GLY A 133 8.23 -14.74 5.87
N ALA A 134 8.93 -15.24 6.88
CA ALA A 134 8.69 -14.90 8.28
C ALA A 134 8.93 -13.41 8.60
N ALA A 135 9.79 -12.73 7.84
CA ALA A 135 10.04 -11.30 8.03
C ALA A 135 8.84 -10.41 7.65
N ALA A 136 7.84 -10.96 6.96
CA ALA A 136 6.60 -10.24 6.67
C ALA A 136 5.88 -9.73 7.94
N ASP A 137 6.01 -10.45 9.06
CA ASP A 137 5.38 -10.07 10.32
C ASP A 137 6.02 -8.83 10.97
N GLU A 138 7.22 -8.43 10.51
CA GLU A 138 7.92 -7.23 10.97
C GLU A 138 7.53 -5.98 10.19
N ILE A 139 6.98 -6.14 8.98
CA ILE A 139 6.56 -5.04 8.11
C ILE A 139 5.38 -4.30 8.73
N VAL A 140 5.52 -2.98 8.94
CA VAL A 140 4.40 -2.17 9.41
C VAL A 140 3.42 -1.90 8.27
N VAL A 141 2.17 -2.31 8.46
CA VAL A 141 1.09 -2.17 7.48
C VAL A 141 0.24 -0.95 7.82
N CYS A 142 0.04 -0.04 6.88
CA CYS A 142 -0.90 1.07 7.01
C CYS A 142 -1.90 1.10 5.87
N ASN A 143 -3.04 1.73 6.11
CA ASN A 143 -4.08 1.96 5.11
C ASN A 143 -4.65 3.36 5.29
N THR A 144 -4.63 4.16 4.24
CA THR A 144 -5.15 5.53 4.28
C THR A 144 -6.52 5.69 3.64
N LYS A 145 -6.97 4.68 2.88
CA LYS A 145 -8.31 4.70 2.26
C LYS A 145 -9.45 4.73 3.28
N GLY A 146 -9.21 4.23 4.49
CA GLY A 146 -10.17 4.37 5.59
C GLY A 146 -10.38 5.82 6.05
N PHE A 147 -9.44 6.75 5.73
CA PHE A 147 -9.59 8.19 5.97
C PHE A 147 -10.09 8.94 4.73
N THR A 148 -9.58 8.60 3.56
CA THR A 148 -9.82 9.33 2.31
C THR A 148 -10.96 8.76 1.49
N GLY A 149 -11.43 7.57 1.81
CA GLY A 149 -12.15 6.73 0.85
C GLY A 149 -11.21 6.24 -0.26
N HIS A 150 -11.73 5.49 -1.21
CA HIS A 150 -10.98 5.04 -2.37
C HIS A 150 -11.07 6.07 -3.50
N PRO A 151 -10.00 6.86 -3.78
CA PRO A 151 -10.05 7.94 -4.78
C PRO A 151 -9.90 7.44 -6.22
N MET A 152 -9.87 6.13 -6.45
CA MET A 152 -9.71 5.50 -7.77
C MET A 152 -8.39 5.82 -8.47
N GLY A 153 -7.35 6.15 -7.70
CA GLY A 153 -6.01 6.44 -8.20
C GLY A 153 -4.95 6.02 -7.19
N ALA A 154 -3.74 5.77 -7.66
CA ALA A 154 -2.62 5.34 -6.84
C ALA A 154 -1.84 6.51 -6.22
N GLY A 155 -1.86 7.68 -6.83
CA GLY A 155 -0.96 8.78 -6.49
C GLY A 155 -1.09 9.31 -5.07
N VAL A 156 -2.29 9.27 -4.47
CA VAL A 156 -2.49 9.74 -3.08
C VAL A 156 -1.64 8.90 -2.11
N GLU A 157 -1.67 7.59 -2.26
CA GLU A 157 -0.90 6.67 -1.43
C GLU A 157 0.61 6.77 -1.71
N ASP A 158 1.03 7.04 -2.94
CA ASP A 158 2.44 7.29 -3.25
C ASP A 158 2.94 8.57 -2.57
N VAL A 159 2.16 9.66 -2.57
CA VAL A 159 2.50 10.87 -1.80
C VAL A 159 2.58 10.57 -0.31
N ILE A 160 1.67 9.77 0.22
CA ILE A 160 1.70 9.36 1.64
C ILE A 160 2.94 8.53 1.92
N ALA A 161 3.34 7.61 1.04
CA ALA A 161 4.58 6.84 1.16
C ALA A 161 5.81 7.76 1.27
N VAL A 162 5.89 8.79 0.41
CA VAL A 162 6.94 9.81 0.50
C VAL A 162 6.92 10.53 1.85
N LYS A 163 5.73 10.95 2.32
CA LYS A 163 5.59 11.67 3.60
C LYS A 163 5.88 10.77 4.82
N ILE A 164 5.54 9.50 4.77
CA ILE A 164 5.94 8.53 5.79
C ILE A 164 7.46 8.48 5.91
N LEU A 165 8.17 8.39 4.80
CA LEU A 165 9.63 8.34 4.79
C LEU A 165 10.27 9.67 5.19
N GLU A 166 9.67 10.79 4.81
CA GLU A 166 10.16 12.13 5.17
C GLU A 166 10.09 12.36 6.68
N TYR A 167 8.96 12.05 7.31
CA TYR A 167 8.70 12.37 8.72
C TYR A 167 8.90 11.21 9.69
N GLY A 168 9.04 9.99 9.22
CA GLY A 168 9.08 8.79 10.05
C GLY A 168 7.77 8.53 10.80
N ILE A 169 6.64 9.06 10.30
CA ILE A 169 5.32 8.92 10.90
C ILE A 169 4.46 8.06 9.98
N VAL A 170 3.98 6.92 10.50
CA VAL A 170 3.10 6.01 9.78
C VAL A 170 1.67 6.22 10.26
N PRO A 171 0.71 6.52 9.36
CA PRO A 171 -0.71 6.63 9.72
C PRO A 171 -1.24 5.33 10.33
N PRO A 172 -2.19 5.39 11.25
CA PRO A 172 -2.84 4.18 11.77
C PRO A 172 -3.73 3.53 10.71
N VAL A 173 -4.06 2.25 10.90
CA VAL A 173 -5.20 1.63 10.22
C VAL A 173 -6.47 2.10 10.95
N PRO A 174 -7.36 2.87 10.28
CA PRO A 174 -8.50 3.45 10.96
C PRO A 174 -9.58 2.42 11.29
N ASN A 175 -10.36 2.68 12.32
CA ASN A 175 -11.59 1.95 12.70
C ASN A 175 -11.40 0.45 12.96
N TYR A 176 -10.16 -0.02 13.12
CA TYR A 176 -9.85 -1.42 13.39
C TYR A 176 -10.22 -1.78 14.83
N LYS A 177 -11.19 -2.67 14.99
CA LYS A 177 -11.70 -3.13 16.29
C LYS A 177 -11.68 -4.66 16.42
N GLU A 178 -11.96 -5.38 15.34
CA GLU A 178 -12.10 -6.84 15.35
C GLU A 178 -11.06 -7.51 14.46
N VAL A 179 -10.27 -8.40 15.07
CA VAL A 179 -9.29 -9.22 14.37
C VAL A 179 -9.98 -10.14 13.36
N ASP A 180 -9.49 -10.20 12.15
CA ASP A 180 -9.86 -11.22 11.17
C ASP A 180 -8.86 -12.39 11.25
N PRO A 181 -9.26 -13.55 11.81
CA PRO A 181 -8.36 -14.68 11.96
C PRO A 181 -7.90 -15.27 10.63
N ASP A 182 -8.65 -15.06 9.54
CA ASP A 182 -8.29 -15.55 8.21
C ASP A 182 -7.09 -14.81 7.62
N LEU A 183 -6.79 -13.60 8.12
CA LEU A 183 -5.62 -12.84 7.72
C LEU A 183 -4.36 -13.19 8.53
N GLY A 184 -4.51 -13.89 9.64
CA GLY A 184 -3.42 -14.19 10.57
C GLY A 184 -2.89 -12.96 11.30
N THR A 185 -1.69 -13.07 11.87
CA THR A 185 -1.05 -11.97 12.59
C THR A 185 -0.58 -10.90 11.61
N LEU A 186 -0.95 -9.64 11.87
CA LEU A 186 -0.53 -8.48 11.08
C LEU A 186 0.05 -7.41 12.01
N ASN A 187 1.15 -6.79 11.59
CA ASN A 187 1.72 -5.62 12.26
C ASN A 187 1.03 -4.34 11.74
N LEU A 188 -0.26 -4.18 12.06
CA LEU A 188 -1.03 -3.01 11.65
C LEU A 188 -0.56 -1.76 12.41
N SER A 189 -0.31 -0.68 11.69
CA SER A 189 0.08 0.60 12.28
C SER A 189 -0.99 1.12 13.23
N ARG A 190 -0.55 1.54 14.41
CA ARG A 190 -1.36 2.26 15.41
C ARG A 190 -1.19 3.77 15.32
N GLY A 191 -0.46 4.24 14.33
CA GLY A 191 -0.08 5.63 14.17
C GLY A 191 1.17 6.01 14.97
N GLY A 192 1.80 7.12 14.58
CA GLY A 192 2.99 7.63 15.26
C GLY A 192 4.30 7.28 14.57
N ARG A 193 5.41 7.41 15.32
CA ARG A 193 6.76 7.21 14.79
C ARG A 193 7.15 5.75 14.71
N TYR A 194 7.70 5.37 13.55
CA TYR A 194 8.27 4.05 13.27
C TYR A 194 9.66 4.22 12.64
N PRO A 195 10.59 3.26 12.84
CA PRO A 195 11.95 3.34 12.31
C PRO A 195 11.99 2.97 10.82
N VAL A 196 11.13 3.57 10.01
CA VAL A 196 10.98 3.24 8.59
C VAL A 196 12.02 3.94 7.72
N GLN A 197 12.65 3.18 6.83
CA GLN A 197 13.59 3.64 5.82
C GLN A 197 13.10 3.31 4.40
N TYR A 198 12.13 2.39 4.29
CA TYR A 198 11.58 1.93 3.04
C TYR A 198 10.05 2.00 3.06
N ALA A 199 9.45 2.19 1.89
CA ALA A 199 8.01 2.14 1.72
C ALA A 199 7.68 1.36 0.44
N LEU A 200 6.82 0.36 0.57
CA LEU A 200 6.27 -0.39 -0.55
C LEU A 200 4.78 -0.07 -0.66
N HIS A 201 4.38 0.52 -1.76
CA HIS A 201 2.98 0.76 -2.08
C HIS A 201 2.48 -0.25 -3.09
N LEU A 202 1.32 -0.81 -2.84
CA LEU A 202 0.57 -1.65 -3.78
C LEU A 202 -0.73 -0.95 -4.13
N ALA A 203 -0.97 -0.78 -5.42
CA ALA A 203 -2.24 -0.36 -5.97
C ALA A 203 -2.78 -1.45 -6.89
N ALA A 204 -4.06 -1.74 -6.79
CA ALA A 204 -4.75 -2.68 -7.65
C ALA A 204 -6.02 -2.07 -8.25
N GLY A 205 -6.42 -2.55 -9.40
CA GLY A 205 -7.59 -2.07 -10.12
C GLY A 205 -8.38 -3.21 -10.77
N PHE A 206 -9.51 -2.86 -11.35
CA PHE A 206 -10.35 -3.80 -12.09
C PHE A 206 -9.58 -4.45 -13.25
N GLY A 207 -9.87 -5.72 -13.51
CA GLY A 207 -9.13 -6.54 -14.46
C GLY A 207 -7.83 -7.10 -13.89
N SER A 208 -7.62 -7.01 -12.56
CA SER A 208 -6.36 -7.38 -11.89
C SER A 208 -5.16 -6.58 -12.41
N GLN A 209 -5.38 -5.27 -12.61
CA GLN A 209 -4.30 -4.33 -12.86
C GLN A 209 -3.54 -4.08 -11.56
N ILE A 210 -2.22 -4.11 -11.63
CA ILE A 210 -1.33 -3.97 -10.48
C ILE A 210 -0.32 -2.86 -10.78
N SER A 211 -0.11 -1.99 -9.82
CA SER A 211 1.03 -1.06 -9.80
C SER A 211 1.67 -1.08 -8.43
N MET A 212 2.97 -1.22 -8.38
CA MET A 212 3.75 -1.22 -7.14
C MET A 212 4.95 -0.31 -7.26
N THR A 213 5.28 0.39 -6.18
CA THR A 213 6.48 1.20 -6.03
C THR A 213 7.24 0.80 -4.77
N LEU A 214 8.57 0.80 -4.84
CA LEU A 214 9.44 0.64 -3.69
C LEU A 214 10.34 1.86 -3.57
N LEU A 215 10.20 2.57 -2.46
CA LEU A 215 10.88 3.82 -2.16
C LEU A 215 11.88 3.62 -1.01
N ARG A 216 12.94 4.42 -1.02
CA ARG A 216 13.92 4.51 0.07
C ARG A 216 14.08 5.97 0.52
N ARG A 217 14.15 6.20 1.82
CA ARG A 217 14.47 7.51 2.40
C ARG A 217 15.87 7.95 1.98
N ILE A 218 16.02 9.20 1.56
CA ILE A 218 17.34 9.82 1.39
C ILE A 218 17.76 10.42 2.73
N PRO A 219 18.91 9.99 3.33
CA PRO A 219 19.37 10.49 4.63
C PRO A 219 19.60 12.00 4.64
N GLY A 220 19.20 12.69 5.73
CA GLY A 220 19.42 14.11 5.99
C GLY A 220 18.35 15.07 5.41
N GLY A 221 17.18 14.59 5.03
CA GLY A 221 15.99 15.43 4.84
C GLY A 221 15.28 15.60 6.19
N HIS A 222 15.12 16.84 6.63
CA HIS A 222 14.43 17.26 7.87
C HIS A 222 14.68 16.37 9.09
N ASP A 223 15.83 16.51 9.73
CA ASP A 223 16.05 16.10 11.13
C ASP A 223 15.50 17.19 12.06
#